data_011fa1c24a2b8751cd1f464561c7cd91
#
_entry.id   011fa1c24a2b8751cd1f464561c7cd91
#
_cell.length_a   1.000
_cell.length_b   1.000
_cell.length_c   1.000
_cell.angle_alpha   90.00
_cell.angle_beta   90.00
_cell.angle_gamma   90.00
#
_symmetry.space_group_name_H-M   'P 1'
#
loop_
_entity.id
_entity.type
_entity.pdbx_description
1 polymer ?
#
loop_
_entity_poly.entity_id
_entity_poly.type
_entity_poly.pdbx_seq_one_letter_code
_entity_poly.pdbx_strand_id
1 'polypeptide(L)'
;MGYTDRREVKQFQFTAWPDHGVPEHSAPFLQFIRRIHQLNTPDSGPVVTHCSAGVGRTGAFIVIDSMLERMKHEKTVDVYGHVTCLRAQRNYMVQTEDQYIFIHDALLEVSHSSQRGDNDGASQLFQE
;
A
#
# COMPACT_ATOMS: atom_id res chain seq x y z
N MET A 1 -25.25 -16.70 -17.40
CA MET A 1 -24.92 -18.06 -17.16
C MET A 1 -25.41 -18.60 -15.86
N GLY A 2 -26.38 -19.00 -15.57
CA GLY A 2 -27.01 -19.87 -14.62
C GLY A 2 -26.56 -19.95 -13.16
N TYR A 3 -25.63 -19.10 -12.74
CA TYR A 3 -25.24 -19.09 -11.32
C TYR A 3 -26.23 -18.25 -10.53
N THR A 4 -26.85 -18.88 -9.56
CA THR A 4 -27.75 -18.20 -8.65
C THR A 4 -27.03 -17.65 -7.40
N ASP A 5 -25.79 -18.05 -7.21
CA ASP A 5 -25.03 -17.66 -6.04
C ASP A 5 -24.57 -16.21 -6.14
N ARG A 6 -24.73 -15.48 -5.05
CA ARG A 6 -24.26 -14.12 -4.94
C ARG A 6 -22.91 -14.12 -4.24
N ARG A 7 -22.02 -13.26 -4.70
CA ARG A 7 -20.73 -13.06 -4.07
C ARG A 7 -20.60 -11.60 -3.65
N GLU A 8 -20.23 -11.39 -2.42
CA GLU A 8 -19.93 -10.06 -1.92
C GLU A 8 -18.50 -9.69 -2.28
N VAL A 9 -18.34 -8.55 -2.94
CA VAL A 9 -17.02 -7.99 -3.25
C VAL A 9 -16.93 -6.63 -2.59
N LYS A 10 -15.89 -6.42 -1.78
CA LYS A 10 -15.65 -5.14 -1.14
C LYS A 10 -14.73 -4.29 -2.00
N GLN A 11 -15.10 -3.03 -2.18
CA GLN A 11 -14.29 -2.06 -2.89
C GLN A 11 -13.85 -0.96 -1.92
N PHE A 12 -12.54 -0.65 -1.94
CA PHE A 12 -11.96 0.42 -1.16
C PHE A 12 -11.36 1.43 -2.12
N GLN A 13 -11.74 2.69 -1.98
CA GLN A 13 -11.26 3.74 -2.84
C GLN A 13 -10.53 4.81 -2.01
N PHE A 14 -9.27 5.07 -2.38
CA PHE A 14 -8.52 6.17 -1.79
C PHE A 14 -8.78 7.44 -2.60
N THR A 15 -9.43 8.41 -2.00
CA THR A 15 -9.89 9.62 -2.69
C THR A 15 -8.97 10.82 -2.50
N ALA A 16 -7.97 10.72 -1.64
CA ALA A 16 -7.08 11.83 -1.30
C ALA A 16 -5.82 11.93 -2.17
N TRP A 17 -5.74 11.16 -3.26
CA TRP A 17 -4.63 11.26 -4.20
C TRP A 17 -4.95 12.34 -5.24
N PRO A 18 -4.11 13.39 -5.35
CA PRO A 18 -4.38 14.47 -6.30
C PRO A 18 -4.25 13.99 -7.76
N ASP A 19 -4.88 14.72 -8.69
CA ASP A 19 -4.84 14.37 -10.11
C ASP A 19 -3.42 14.36 -10.67
N HIS A 20 -2.58 15.25 -10.16
CA HIS A 20 -1.18 15.34 -10.54
C HIS A 20 -0.30 15.21 -9.29
N GLY A 21 0.81 14.50 -9.45
CA GLY A 21 1.76 14.34 -8.36
C GLY A 21 1.39 13.22 -7.39
N VAL A 22 1.69 13.45 -6.14
CA VAL A 22 1.49 12.49 -5.05
C VAL A 22 0.86 13.20 -3.86
N PRO A 23 0.29 12.44 -2.89
CA PRO A 23 -0.21 13.06 -1.67
C PRO A 23 0.90 13.79 -0.92
N GLU A 24 0.56 14.90 -0.31
CA GLU A 24 1.50 15.69 0.50
C GLU A 24 1.97 14.92 1.73
N HIS A 25 1.09 14.14 2.34
CA HIS A 25 1.38 13.34 3.53
C HIS A 25 1.07 11.88 3.27
N SER A 26 1.92 10.99 3.77
CA SER A 26 1.75 9.55 3.59
C SER A 26 0.79 8.93 4.61
N ALA A 27 0.53 9.56 5.74
CA ALA A 27 -0.27 8.98 6.81
C ALA A 27 -1.67 8.53 6.38
N PRO A 28 -2.45 9.32 5.62
CA PRO A 28 -3.77 8.86 5.17
C PRO A 28 -3.69 7.63 4.29
N PHE A 29 -2.68 7.54 3.44
CA PHE A 29 -2.50 6.38 2.56
C PHE A 29 -2.12 5.13 3.35
N LEU A 30 -1.28 5.29 4.36
CA LEU A 30 -0.91 4.19 5.26
C LEU A 30 -2.12 3.69 6.04
N GLN A 31 -2.98 4.58 6.50
CA GLN A 31 -4.24 4.21 7.16
C GLN A 31 -5.17 3.45 6.22
N PHE A 32 -5.23 3.86 4.96
CA PHE A 32 -6.00 3.19 3.92
C PHE A 32 -5.53 1.74 3.74
N ILE A 33 -4.24 1.53 3.63
CA ILE A 33 -3.67 0.18 3.51
C ILE A 33 -4.03 -0.67 4.73
N ARG A 34 -3.90 -0.11 5.91
CA ARG A 34 -4.25 -0.81 7.15
C ARG A 34 -5.71 -1.20 7.20
N ARG A 35 -6.59 -0.28 6.80
CA ARG A 35 -8.02 -0.53 6.80
C ARG A 35 -8.37 -1.71 5.91
N ILE A 36 -7.73 -1.79 4.75
CA ILE A 36 -7.92 -2.91 3.83
C ILE A 36 -7.53 -4.23 4.53
N HIS A 37 -6.38 -4.27 5.19
CA HIS A 37 -5.94 -5.47 5.88
C HIS A 37 -6.86 -5.87 7.03
N GLN A 38 -7.40 -4.90 7.75
CA GLN A 38 -8.34 -5.18 8.84
C GLN A 38 -9.65 -5.80 8.35
N LEU A 39 -10.10 -5.40 7.16
CA LEU A 39 -11.37 -5.84 6.62
C LEU A 39 -11.26 -7.00 5.64
N ASN A 40 -10.05 -7.35 5.21
CA ASN A 40 -9.81 -8.48 4.34
C ASN A 40 -9.71 -9.76 5.18
N THR A 41 -10.36 -10.81 4.73
CA THR A 41 -10.34 -12.11 5.41
C THR A 41 -9.50 -13.10 4.60
N PRO A 42 -8.95 -14.16 5.26
CA PRO A 42 -8.18 -15.18 4.53
C PRO A 42 -8.98 -15.86 3.41
N ASP A 43 -10.30 -15.88 3.53
CA ASP A 43 -11.19 -16.54 2.55
C ASP A 43 -11.55 -15.64 1.38
N SER A 44 -11.11 -14.38 1.38
CA SER A 44 -11.54 -13.38 0.39
C SER A 44 -10.94 -13.59 -1.00
N GLY A 45 -9.87 -14.37 -1.11
CA GLY A 45 -9.15 -14.52 -2.37
C GLY A 45 -8.24 -13.34 -2.67
N PRO A 46 -7.78 -13.19 -3.92
CA PRO A 46 -6.83 -12.15 -4.28
C PRO A 46 -7.40 -10.74 -4.14
N VAL A 47 -6.53 -9.80 -3.80
CA VAL A 47 -6.85 -8.37 -3.82
C VAL A 47 -6.50 -7.82 -5.21
N VAL A 48 -7.49 -7.20 -5.85
CA VAL A 48 -7.27 -6.54 -7.14
C VAL A 48 -7.04 -5.05 -6.88
N THR A 49 -5.90 -4.55 -7.32
CA THR A 49 -5.52 -3.15 -7.16
C THR A 49 -5.55 -2.46 -8.52
N HIS A 50 -6.21 -1.30 -8.59
CA HIS A 50 -6.26 -0.54 -9.84
C HIS A 50 -6.24 0.96 -9.58
N CYS A 51 -5.83 1.68 -10.60
CA CYS A 51 -5.95 3.14 -10.69
C CYS A 51 -6.35 3.48 -12.13
N SER A 52 -6.07 4.65 -12.63
CA SER A 52 -6.46 4.98 -14.02
C SER A 52 -5.71 4.14 -15.05
N ALA A 53 -4.38 4.07 -14.96
CA ALA A 53 -3.56 3.27 -15.88
C ALA A 53 -3.15 1.91 -15.31
N GLY A 54 -3.31 1.71 -13.99
CA GLY A 54 -2.92 0.48 -13.34
C GLY A 54 -1.41 0.30 -13.18
N VAL A 55 -0.65 1.39 -13.19
CA VAL A 55 0.82 1.33 -13.12
C VAL A 55 1.41 2.23 -12.04
N GLY A 56 1.11 3.52 -12.03
CA GLY A 56 1.74 4.48 -11.13
C GLY A 56 1.29 4.33 -9.68
N ARG A 57 0.06 4.70 -9.41
CA ARG A 57 -0.52 4.61 -8.07
C ARG A 57 -0.64 3.16 -7.60
N THR A 58 -1.03 2.29 -8.51
CA THR A 58 -1.11 0.86 -8.25
C THR A 58 0.25 0.30 -7.84
N GLY A 59 1.29 0.66 -8.58
CA GLY A 59 2.65 0.24 -8.25
C GLY A 59 3.09 0.73 -6.88
N ALA A 60 2.81 2.00 -6.57
CA ALA A 60 3.13 2.56 -5.25
C ALA A 60 2.42 1.80 -4.13
N PHE A 61 1.13 1.51 -4.29
CA PHE A 61 0.37 0.74 -3.31
C PHE A 61 1.00 -0.64 -3.08
N ILE A 62 1.27 -1.36 -4.16
CA ILE A 62 1.80 -2.72 -4.07
C ILE A 62 3.18 -2.73 -3.38
N VAL A 63 4.05 -1.78 -3.74
CA VAL A 63 5.38 -1.72 -3.15
C VAL A 63 5.31 -1.36 -1.67
N ILE A 64 4.53 -0.35 -1.30
CA ILE A 64 4.38 0.03 0.10
C ILE A 64 3.81 -1.13 0.91
N ASP A 65 2.74 -1.74 0.42
CA ASP A 65 2.10 -2.87 1.10
C ASP A 65 3.08 -4.03 1.32
N SER A 66 3.81 -4.41 0.29
CA SER A 66 4.77 -5.51 0.36
C SER A 66 5.94 -5.18 1.28
N MET A 67 6.43 -3.94 1.25
CA MET A 67 7.56 -3.55 2.08
C MET A 67 7.17 -3.37 3.55
N LEU A 68 5.93 -2.98 3.83
CA LEU A 68 5.42 -2.97 5.21
C LEU A 68 5.44 -4.37 5.80
N GLU A 69 5.01 -5.35 5.03
CA GLU A 69 5.05 -6.75 5.45
C GLU A 69 6.48 -7.22 5.67
N ARG A 70 7.38 -6.91 4.75
CA ARG A 70 8.79 -7.27 4.87
C ARG A 70 9.44 -6.60 6.08
N MET A 71 9.16 -5.32 6.31
CA MET A 71 9.69 -4.58 7.45
C MET A 71 9.26 -5.23 8.77
N LYS A 72 8.03 -5.68 8.83
CA LYS A 72 7.46 -6.33 10.01
C LYS A 72 8.17 -7.65 10.33
N HIS A 73 8.49 -8.45 9.34
CA HIS A 73 9.07 -9.78 9.51
C HIS A 73 10.59 -9.81 9.46
N GLU A 74 11.19 -9.03 8.58
CA GLU A 74 12.64 -9.06 8.34
C GLU A 74 13.36 -7.81 8.81
N LYS A 75 12.63 -6.76 9.15
CA LYS A 75 13.13 -5.46 9.60
C LYS A 75 14.03 -4.78 8.57
N THR A 76 13.81 -5.10 7.30
CA THR A 76 14.51 -4.52 6.16
C THR A 76 13.52 -4.20 5.06
N VAL A 77 13.91 -3.31 4.16
CA VAL A 77 13.16 -3.03 2.94
C VAL A 77 14.11 -2.99 1.75
N ASP A 78 13.60 -3.33 0.58
CA ASP A 78 14.33 -3.22 -0.68
C ASP A 78 13.36 -2.71 -1.74
N VAL A 79 13.13 -1.41 -1.73
CA VAL A 79 12.20 -0.77 -2.66
C VAL A 79 12.67 -0.94 -4.10
N TYR A 80 13.94 -0.66 -4.36
CA TYR A 80 14.50 -0.77 -5.72
C TYR A 80 14.32 -2.18 -6.29
N GLY A 81 14.71 -3.19 -5.52
CA GLY A 81 14.58 -4.58 -5.95
C GLY A 81 13.15 -4.98 -6.23
N HIS A 82 12.23 -4.56 -5.36
CA HIS A 82 10.82 -4.90 -5.54
C HIS A 82 10.20 -4.21 -6.75
N VAL A 83 10.50 -2.92 -6.95
CA VAL A 83 10.05 -2.19 -8.14
C VAL A 83 10.59 -2.85 -9.41
N THR A 84 11.85 -3.26 -9.40
CA THR A 84 12.46 -3.95 -10.54
C THR A 84 11.73 -5.25 -10.85
N CYS A 85 11.40 -6.04 -9.83
CA CYS A 85 10.62 -7.27 -10.01
C CYS A 85 9.22 -7.00 -10.56
N LEU A 86 8.54 -5.97 -10.07
CA LEU A 86 7.22 -5.61 -10.58
C LEU A 86 7.28 -5.17 -12.04
N ARG A 87 8.30 -4.41 -12.41
CA ARG A 87 8.47 -3.94 -13.79
C ARG A 87 8.77 -5.06 -14.78
N ALA A 88 9.30 -6.18 -14.31
CA ALA A 88 9.46 -7.36 -15.13
C ALA A 88 8.12 -8.02 -15.45
N GLN A 89 7.12 -7.85 -14.61
CA GLN A 89 5.78 -8.41 -14.80
C GLN A 89 4.85 -7.47 -15.54
N ARG A 90 4.97 -6.17 -15.29
CA ARG A 90 4.15 -5.14 -15.93
C ARG A 90 4.97 -3.85 -16.05
N ASN A 91 5.05 -3.32 -17.26
CA ASN A 91 5.82 -2.11 -17.53
C ASN A 91 5.30 -0.91 -16.73
N TYR A 92 6.20 -0.02 -16.37
CA TYR A 92 5.90 1.28 -15.76
C TYR A 92 5.30 1.22 -14.35
N MET A 93 5.37 0.09 -13.67
CA MET A 93 4.95 0.05 -12.27
C MET A 93 5.80 1.03 -11.46
N VAL A 94 5.14 1.93 -10.73
CA VAL A 94 5.73 3.13 -10.15
C VAL A 94 6.24 4.05 -11.28
N GLN A 95 5.36 4.91 -11.75
CA GLN A 95 5.52 5.61 -13.03
C GLN A 95 6.42 6.84 -12.94
N THR A 96 6.45 7.53 -11.81
CA THR A 96 7.18 8.79 -11.66
C THR A 96 8.17 8.74 -10.51
N GLU A 97 9.16 9.64 -10.58
CA GLU A 97 10.11 9.84 -9.48
C GLU A 97 9.39 10.24 -8.19
N ASP A 98 8.40 11.10 -8.27
CA ASP A 98 7.63 11.53 -7.10
C ASP A 98 6.94 10.35 -6.43
N GLN A 99 6.40 9.41 -7.20
CA GLN A 99 5.81 8.19 -6.66
C GLN A 99 6.86 7.33 -5.97
N TYR A 100 8.03 7.24 -6.54
CA TYR A 100 9.15 6.49 -5.95
C TYR A 100 9.59 7.12 -4.61
N ILE A 101 9.71 8.44 -4.57
CA ILE A 101 10.03 9.17 -3.34
C ILE A 101 8.91 8.98 -2.31
N PHE A 102 7.66 9.06 -2.73
CA PHE A 102 6.51 8.86 -1.84
C PHE A 102 6.55 7.51 -1.14
N ILE A 103 6.95 6.45 -1.88
CA ILE A 103 7.11 5.11 -1.30
C ILE A 103 8.12 5.15 -0.15
N HIS A 104 9.28 5.78 -0.37
CA HIS A 104 10.30 5.89 0.67
C HIS A 104 9.82 6.72 1.85
N ASP A 105 9.12 7.82 1.60
CA ASP A 105 8.58 8.66 2.66
C ASP A 105 7.57 7.91 3.52
N ALA A 106 6.70 7.13 2.90
CA ALA A 106 5.72 6.32 3.60
C ALA A 106 6.40 5.28 4.50
N LEU A 107 7.39 4.59 3.98
CA LEU A 107 8.12 3.57 4.74
C LEU A 107 8.93 4.19 5.87
N LEU A 108 9.52 5.35 5.63
CA LEU A 108 10.27 6.08 6.64
C LEU A 108 9.36 6.51 7.79
N GLU A 109 8.16 6.98 7.48
CA GLU A 109 7.17 7.36 8.49
C GLU A 109 6.80 6.18 9.39
N VAL A 110 6.58 5.01 8.81
CA VAL A 110 6.31 3.79 9.57
C VAL A 110 7.51 3.40 10.43
N SER A 111 8.72 3.49 9.89
CA SER A 111 9.94 3.19 10.63
C SER A 111 10.10 4.09 11.85
N HIS A 112 9.86 5.39 11.69
CA HIS A 112 9.92 6.33 12.80
C HIS A 112 8.85 6.06 13.85
N SER A 113 7.64 5.72 13.41
CA SER A 113 6.55 5.37 14.31
C SER A 113 6.87 4.10 15.11
N SER A 114 7.50 3.11 14.47
CA SER A 114 7.95 1.89 15.14
C SER A 114 9.03 2.15 16.17
N GLN A 115 9.94 3.08 15.90
CA GLN A 115 10.96 3.50 16.86
C GLN A 115 10.37 4.23 18.05
N ARG A 116 9.25 4.91 17.83
CA ARG A 116 8.45 5.51 18.90
C ARG A 116 7.54 4.50 19.57
N GLY A 117 7.50 3.28 19.05
CA GLY A 117 6.57 2.23 19.47
C GLY A 117 6.81 1.66 20.84
N ASP A 118 7.94 1.98 21.45
CA ASP A 118 8.15 1.74 22.88
C ASP A 118 7.31 2.71 23.73
N ASN A 119 6.67 3.68 23.08
CA ASN A 119 5.74 4.63 23.69
C ASN A 119 4.35 4.38 23.11
N ASP A 120 3.35 4.50 23.94
CA ASP A 120 1.95 4.18 23.65
C ASP A 120 1.36 4.89 22.40
N GLY A 121 2.01 5.96 21.93
CA GLY A 121 1.51 6.72 20.79
C GLY A 121 1.58 6.00 19.45
N ALA A 122 2.53 5.11 19.25
CA ALA A 122 2.64 4.39 17.98
C ALA A 122 1.62 3.28 17.85
N SER A 123 1.25 2.67 18.95
CA SER A 123 0.20 1.64 18.99
C SER A 123 -1.15 2.20 18.54
N GLN A 124 -1.43 3.46 18.87
CA GLN A 124 -2.69 4.11 18.50
C GLN A 124 -2.75 4.46 17.02
N LEU A 125 -1.63 4.85 16.41
CA LEU A 125 -1.56 5.11 14.98
C LEU A 125 -1.86 3.87 14.14
N PHE A 126 -1.57 2.70 14.70
CA PHE A 126 -1.71 1.44 14.00
C PHE A 126 -2.99 0.68 14.33
N GLN A 127 -3.78 1.14 15.27
CA GLN A 127 -5.04 0.49 15.66
C GLN A 127 -6.26 1.03 14.94
N GLU A 128 -6.14 2.15 14.27
CA GLU A 128 -7.21 2.73 13.48
C GLU A 128 -7.04 2.39 12.00
#